data_6025f8852feade625fb6937c96cadf7d
#
_entry.id   6025f8852feade625fb6937c96cadf7d
#
_cell.length_a   1.000
_cell.length_b   1.000
_cell.length_c   1.000
_cell.angle_alpha   90.00
_cell.angle_beta   90.00
_cell.angle_gamma   90.00
#
_symmetry.space_group_name_H-M   'P 1'
#
loop_
_entity.id
_entity.type
_entity.pdbx_description
1 polymer ?
#
loop_
_entity_poly.entity_id
_entity_poly.type
_entity_poly.pdbx_seq_one_letter_code
_entity_poly.pdbx_strand_id
1 'polypeptide(L)'
;MAENIAAIVPLQAMYAENTGAVFAPLAGEAPLARVASTMLGAAVVAVAEPLADGVREMIAAQGLSTIGVVVAENPGSRAQCLAAGLRYLNDTSRHVLIHDIRRPLAPAPLRDRVIAALRAGSPVVMPVMSVTDSVKAVDAGGSVTRTLDRSTLRAVQYPRGFAVEELSRLLAGRTSDDFDELDECLRTGTSITLVDGDADAFVVELSRDTAFVEAIIACRYTDPHPAGG
;
A
#
# COMPACT_ATOMS: atom_id res chain seq x y z
N MET A 1 -17.99 -10.59 16.88
CA MET A 1 -18.16 -10.76 15.43
C MET A 1 -16.80 -10.56 14.81
N ALA A 2 -16.26 -11.57 14.10
CA ALA A 2 -14.96 -11.47 13.46
C ALA A 2 -14.95 -10.26 12.52
N GLU A 3 -13.88 -9.51 12.57
CA GLU A 3 -13.70 -8.29 11.78
C GLU A 3 -13.62 -8.66 10.31
N ASN A 4 -14.60 -8.23 9.55
CA ASN A 4 -14.76 -8.54 8.13
C ASN A 4 -13.85 -7.62 7.27
N ILE A 5 -12.56 -7.55 7.62
CA ILE A 5 -11.53 -6.76 6.94
C ILE A 5 -10.46 -7.70 6.42
N ALA A 6 -10.12 -7.54 5.16
CA ALA A 6 -9.01 -8.23 4.52
C ALA A 6 -7.91 -7.25 4.09
N ALA A 7 -6.77 -7.77 3.68
CA ALA A 7 -5.69 -6.95 3.15
C ALA A 7 -5.04 -7.61 1.92
N ILE A 8 -4.68 -6.79 0.94
CA ILE A 8 -3.99 -7.21 -0.28
C ILE A 8 -2.70 -6.41 -0.43
N VAL A 9 -1.58 -7.10 -0.66
CA VAL A 9 -0.35 -6.50 -1.17
C VAL A 9 -0.18 -6.91 -2.62
N PRO A 10 -0.39 -6.01 -3.59
CA PRO A 10 -0.17 -6.30 -4.99
C PRO A 10 1.32 -6.18 -5.34
N LEU A 11 1.93 -7.28 -5.80
CA LEU A 11 3.31 -7.32 -6.30
C LEU A 11 3.32 -7.52 -7.81
N GLN A 12 3.39 -6.40 -8.52
CA GLN A 12 3.34 -6.33 -9.98
C GLN A 12 4.61 -6.89 -10.63
N ALA A 13 4.51 -7.25 -11.91
CA ALA A 13 5.62 -7.79 -12.70
C ALA A 13 6.86 -6.88 -12.74
N MET A 14 6.70 -5.57 -12.66
CA MET A 14 7.83 -4.63 -12.64
C MET A 14 8.82 -4.89 -11.49
N TYR A 15 8.37 -5.47 -10.38
CA TYR A 15 9.26 -5.84 -9.28
C TYR A 15 10.18 -7.03 -9.59
N ALA A 16 9.91 -7.79 -10.64
CA ALA A 16 10.80 -8.86 -11.09
C ALA A 16 12.14 -8.33 -11.65
N GLU A 17 12.15 -7.09 -12.14
CA GLU A 17 13.37 -6.41 -12.60
C GLU A 17 14.21 -5.86 -11.44
N ASN A 18 13.60 -5.67 -10.27
CA ASN A 18 14.26 -5.18 -9.04
C ASN A 18 13.75 -5.96 -7.83
N THR A 19 14.11 -7.23 -7.73
CA THR A 19 13.71 -8.11 -6.63
C THR A 19 14.25 -7.65 -5.27
N GLY A 20 15.32 -6.86 -5.24
CA GLY A 20 15.85 -6.23 -4.03
C GLY A 20 14.81 -5.34 -3.34
N ALA A 21 13.93 -4.67 -4.09
CA ALA A 21 12.85 -3.86 -3.53
C ALA A 21 11.82 -4.70 -2.74
N VAL A 22 11.76 -6.00 -2.98
CA VAL A 22 10.83 -6.94 -2.33
C VAL A 22 11.52 -7.71 -1.21
N PHE A 23 12.71 -8.23 -1.47
CA PHE A 23 13.37 -9.25 -0.65
C PHE A 23 14.61 -8.78 0.08
N ALA A 24 15.30 -7.70 -0.36
CA ALA A 24 16.51 -7.26 0.33
C ALA A 24 16.17 -6.78 1.74
N PRO A 25 16.86 -7.29 2.77
CA PRO A 25 16.53 -6.95 4.15
C PRO A 25 16.82 -5.48 4.46
N LEU A 26 15.88 -4.84 5.16
CA LEU A 26 16.02 -3.55 5.82
C LEU A 26 16.17 -3.80 7.31
N ALA A 27 17.35 -3.59 7.87
CA ALA A 27 17.65 -3.92 9.27
C ALA A 27 17.19 -5.34 9.64
N GLY A 28 17.52 -6.31 8.79
CA GLY A 28 17.27 -7.74 9.03
C GLY A 28 15.91 -8.28 8.60
N GLU A 29 14.98 -7.44 8.13
CA GLU A 29 13.65 -7.87 7.71
C GLU A 29 13.31 -7.33 6.31
N ALA A 30 12.79 -8.18 5.42
CA ALA A 30 12.42 -7.76 4.07
C ALA A 30 11.26 -6.76 4.07
N PRO A 31 11.21 -5.79 3.13
CA PRO A 31 10.10 -4.82 3.02
C PRO A 31 8.73 -5.49 2.96
N LEU A 32 8.60 -6.57 2.19
CA LEU A 32 7.37 -7.32 2.10
C LEU A 32 6.97 -7.94 3.45
N ALA A 33 7.93 -8.49 4.21
CA ALA A 33 7.65 -9.04 5.53
C ALA A 33 7.18 -7.96 6.50
N ARG A 34 7.83 -6.78 6.50
CA ARG A 34 7.41 -5.63 7.31
C ARG A 34 5.98 -5.20 7.02
N VAL A 35 5.64 -5.05 5.76
CA VAL A 35 4.27 -4.70 5.34
C VAL A 35 3.30 -5.80 5.74
N ALA A 36 3.63 -7.05 5.46
CA ALA A 36 2.79 -8.20 5.74
C ALA A 36 2.50 -8.36 7.25
N SER A 37 3.50 -8.11 8.12
CA SER A 37 3.33 -8.19 9.58
C SER A 37 2.35 -7.14 10.15
N THR A 38 2.11 -6.04 9.42
CA THR A 38 1.14 -5.02 9.84
C THR A 38 -0.29 -5.31 9.39
N MET A 39 -0.49 -6.31 8.53
CA MET A 39 -1.81 -6.67 8.00
C MET A 39 -2.65 -7.37 9.07
N LEU A 40 -3.96 -7.09 9.06
CA LEU A 40 -4.93 -7.70 9.97
C LEU A 40 -5.96 -8.52 9.20
N GLY A 41 -6.53 -9.51 9.87
CA GLY A 41 -7.57 -10.36 9.31
C GLY A 41 -7.05 -11.30 8.22
N ALA A 42 -7.87 -11.57 7.22
CA ALA A 42 -7.46 -12.35 6.05
C ALA A 42 -6.52 -11.49 5.18
N ALA A 43 -5.29 -11.96 5.03
CA ALA A 43 -4.25 -11.23 4.29
C ALA A 43 -3.72 -12.05 3.12
N VAL A 44 -3.47 -11.41 1.99
CA VAL A 44 -2.96 -12.05 0.78
C VAL A 44 -1.93 -11.18 0.06
N VAL A 45 -0.85 -11.79 -0.36
CA VAL A 45 0.08 -11.22 -1.34
C VAL A 45 -0.36 -11.71 -2.71
N ALA A 46 -0.84 -10.79 -3.55
CA ALA A 46 -1.22 -11.08 -4.93
C ALA A 46 -0.06 -10.72 -5.85
N VAL A 47 0.55 -11.70 -6.46
CA VAL A 47 1.90 -11.60 -7.04
C VAL A 47 1.91 -11.97 -8.52
N ALA A 48 2.71 -11.24 -9.32
CA ALA A 48 3.05 -11.66 -10.68
C ALA A 48 3.86 -12.96 -10.64
N GLU A 49 3.65 -13.83 -11.63
CA GLU A 49 4.21 -15.17 -11.68
C GLU A 49 5.73 -15.25 -11.42
N PRO A 50 6.59 -14.38 -12.00
CA PRO A 50 8.04 -14.47 -11.79
C PRO A 50 8.50 -14.27 -10.34
N LEU A 51 7.66 -13.71 -9.48
CA LEU A 51 7.97 -13.43 -8.06
C LEU A 51 7.37 -14.49 -7.11
N ALA A 52 6.52 -15.37 -7.61
CA ALA A 52 5.67 -16.21 -6.77
C ALA A 52 6.44 -17.12 -5.82
N ASP A 53 7.47 -17.79 -6.32
CA ASP A 53 8.24 -18.75 -5.51
C ASP A 53 9.07 -18.03 -4.45
N GLY A 54 9.75 -16.94 -4.80
CA GLY A 54 10.49 -16.13 -3.82
C GLY A 54 9.59 -15.55 -2.72
N VAL A 55 8.36 -15.16 -3.06
CA VAL A 55 7.38 -14.68 -2.06
C VAL A 55 6.95 -15.81 -1.13
N ARG A 56 6.67 -17.00 -1.65
CA ARG A 56 6.31 -18.17 -0.82
C ARG A 56 7.42 -18.57 0.14
N GLU A 57 8.67 -18.63 -0.36
CA GLU A 57 9.84 -18.93 0.44
C GLU A 57 10.04 -17.90 1.55
N MET A 58 9.93 -16.60 1.23
CA MET A 58 10.10 -15.53 2.20
C MET A 58 8.99 -15.59 3.27
N ILE A 59 7.72 -15.75 2.91
CA ILE A 59 6.60 -15.87 3.86
C ILE A 59 6.80 -17.06 4.79
N ALA A 60 7.24 -18.20 4.26
CA ALA A 60 7.53 -19.39 5.06
C ALA A 60 8.71 -19.16 6.02
N ALA A 61 9.80 -18.57 5.53
CA ALA A 61 10.99 -18.28 6.33
C ALA A 61 10.73 -17.29 7.47
N GLN A 62 9.80 -16.36 7.29
CA GLN A 62 9.41 -15.36 8.29
C GLN A 62 8.28 -15.84 9.23
N GLY A 63 7.82 -17.08 9.09
CA GLY A 63 6.74 -17.62 9.93
C GLY A 63 5.37 -16.97 9.70
N LEU A 64 5.16 -16.29 8.56
CA LEU A 64 3.92 -15.58 8.21
C LEU A 64 2.90 -16.51 7.52
N SER A 65 2.77 -17.75 8.00
CA SER A 65 1.95 -18.81 7.38
C SER A 65 0.44 -18.50 7.28
N THR A 66 -0.05 -17.49 7.98
CA THR A 66 -1.44 -17.03 7.90
C THR A 66 -1.71 -16.15 6.68
N ILE A 67 -0.66 -15.72 5.98
CA ILE A 67 -0.76 -14.87 4.79
C ILE A 67 -0.82 -15.75 3.54
N GLY A 68 -1.90 -15.60 2.77
CA GLY A 68 -2.06 -16.28 1.50
C GLY A 68 -1.14 -15.72 0.42
N VAL A 69 -0.78 -16.55 -0.57
CA VAL A 69 -0.09 -16.11 -1.78
C VAL A 69 -0.88 -16.57 -2.99
N VAL A 70 -1.29 -15.64 -3.82
CA VAL A 70 -2.03 -15.92 -5.06
C VAL A 70 -1.30 -15.33 -6.26
N VAL A 71 -1.23 -16.11 -7.33
CA VAL A 71 -0.60 -15.65 -8.58
C VAL A 71 -1.64 -14.93 -9.43
N ALA A 72 -1.30 -13.73 -9.88
CA ALA A 72 -2.13 -12.96 -10.80
C ALA A 72 -2.04 -13.50 -12.22
N GLU A 73 -3.04 -13.18 -13.04
CA GLU A 73 -3.01 -13.44 -14.47
C GLU A 73 -1.84 -12.71 -15.13
N ASN A 74 -1.29 -13.28 -16.20
CA ASN A 74 -0.21 -12.67 -16.95
C ASN A 74 -0.71 -11.41 -17.70
N PRO A 75 0.06 -10.29 -17.74
CA PRO A 75 1.44 -10.12 -17.31
C PRO A 75 1.64 -9.78 -15.81
N GLY A 76 0.64 -9.77 -14.98
CA GLY A 76 0.76 -9.42 -13.57
C GLY A 76 0.76 -7.89 -13.35
N SER A 77 -0.14 -7.20 -14.03
CA SER A 77 -0.40 -5.77 -13.78
C SER A 77 -1.00 -5.53 -12.39
N ARG A 78 -1.05 -4.28 -11.95
CA ARG A 78 -1.67 -3.92 -10.67
C ARG A 78 -3.14 -4.35 -10.60
N ALA A 79 -3.90 -4.11 -11.66
CA ALA A 79 -5.29 -4.53 -11.74
C ALA A 79 -5.45 -6.04 -11.62
N GLN A 80 -4.60 -6.81 -12.30
CA GLN A 80 -4.62 -8.28 -12.26
C GLN A 80 -4.26 -8.82 -10.88
N CYS A 81 -3.25 -8.23 -10.21
CA CYS A 81 -2.91 -8.57 -8.83
C CYS A 81 -4.09 -8.30 -7.88
N LEU A 82 -4.70 -7.11 -7.95
CA LEU A 82 -5.86 -6.77 -7.11
C LEU A 82 -7.05 -7.71 -7.38
N ALA A 83 -7.34 -8.00 -8.64
CA ALA A 83 -8.41 -8.93 -9.01
C ALA A 83 -8.14 -10.35 -8.49
N ALA A 84 -6.90 -10.84 -8.57
CA ALA A 84 -6.52 -12.13 -8.01
C ALA A 84 -6.66 -12.15 -6.48
N GLY A 85 -6.24 -11.08 -5.81
CA GLY A 85 -6.40 -10.93 -4.36
C GLY A 85 -7.87 -10.95 -3.94
N LEU A 86 -8.74 -10.20 -4.60
CA LEU A 86 -10.17 -10.21 -4.31
C LEU A 86 -10.79 -11.59 -4.52
N ARG A 87 -10.48 -12.29 -5.61
CA ARG A 87 -10.95 -13.66 -5.85
C ARG A 87 -10.50 -14.63 -4.76
N TYR A 88 -9.26 -14.50 -4.27
CA TYR A 88 -8.74 -15.33 -3.19
C TYR A 88 -9.52 -15.11 -1.88
N LEU A 89 -9.91 -13.89 -1.59
CA LEU A 89 -10.62 -13.52 -0.36
C LEU A 89 -12.09 -13.97 -0.32
N ASN A 90 -12.67 -14.40 -1.47
CA ASN A 90 -13.97 -15.07 -1.59
C ASN A 90 -15.11 -14.45 -0.77
N ASP A 91 -15.53 -13.24 -1.04
CA ASP A 91 -16.69 -12.55 -0.42
C ASP A 91 -16.77 -12.63 1.13
N THR A 92 -15.70 -13.08 1.77
CA THR A 92 -15.66 -13.25 3.23
C THR A 92 -15.52 -11.92 3.96
N SER A 93 -15.07 -10.88 3.26
CA SER A 93 -14.77 -9.57 3.82
C SER A 93 -15.62 -8.48 3.17
N ARG A 94 -16.07 -7.51 3.98
CA ARG A 94 -16.78 -6.32 3.48
C ARG A 94 -15.83 -5.21 3.06
N HIS A 95 -14.65 -5.17 3.66
CA HIS A 95 -13.66 -4.13 3.42
C HIS A 95 -12.31 -4.75 3.13
N VAL A 96 -11.54 -4.08 2.32
CA VAL A 96 -10.18 -4.47 1.96
C VAL A 96 -9.24 -3.30 2.09
N LEU A 97 -8.06 -3.56 2.67
CA LEU A 97 -6.92 -2.64 2.66
C LEU A 97 -5.98 -3.04 1.53
N ILE A 98 -5.57 -2.07 0.74
CA ILE A 98 -4.50 -2.24 -0.24
C ILE A 98 -3.25 -1.59 0.35
N HIS A 99 -2.15 -2.34 0.43
CA HIS A 99 -0.88 -1.82 0.90
C HIS A 99 0.14 -1.72 -0.23
N ASP A 100 1.21 -0.94 -0.02
CA ASP A 100 2.33 -0.78 -0.96
C ASP A 100 3.64 -1.16 -0.24
N ILE A 101 4.41 -2.09 -0.81
CA ILE A 101 5.69 -2.54 -0.24
C ILE A 101 6.71 -1.41 -0.11
N ARG A 102 6.55 -0.33 -0.89
CA ARG A 102 7.39 0.87 -0.78
C ARG A 102 7.11 1.71 0.46
N ARG A 103 6.21 1.26 1.34
CA ARG A 103 5.91 1.94 2.62
C ARG A 103 6.10 1.00 3.81
N PRO A 104 7.31 0.45 3.97
CA PRO A 104 7.58 -0.59 4.96
C PRO A 104 7.54 -0.10 6.40
N LEU A 105 7.48 1.21 6.62
CA LEU A 105 7.43 1.82 7.95
C LEU A 105 6.05 2.39 8.31
N ALA A 106 5.03 2.21 7.45
CA ALA A 106 3.67 2.68 7.73
C ALA A 106 3.16 2.08 9.05
N PRO A 107 2.80 2.92 10.06
CA PRO A 107 2.51 2.42 11.40
C PRO A 107 1.07 1.91 11.55
N ALA A 108 0.85 1.03 12.53
CA ALA A 108 -0.46 0.47 12.82
C ALA A 108 -1.55 1.54 13.09
N PRO A 109 -1.31 2.65 13.81
CA PRO A 109 -2.33 3.68 13.99
C PRO A 109 -2.84 4.31 12.67
N LEU A 110 -2.01 4.38 11.63
CA LEU A 110 -2.45 4.84 10.31
C LEU A 110 -3.48 3.88 9.70
N ARG A 111 -3.16 2.58 9.71
CA ARG A 111 -4.09 1.52 9.28
C ARG A 111 -5.41 1.59 10.05
N ASP A 112 -5.34 1.77 11.36
CA ASP A 112 -6.51 1.77 12.25
C ASP A 112 -7.43 2.98 11.95
N ARG A 113 -6.88 4.15 11.58
CA ARG A 113 -7.68 5.29 11.11
C ARG A 113 -8.44 4.97 9.81
N VAL A 114 -7.78 4.31 8.86
CA VAL A 114 -8.42 3.88 7.60
C VAL A 114 -9.56 2.89 7.90
N ILE A 115 -9.32 1.91 8.77
CA ILE A 115 -10.33 0.93 9.19
C ILE A 115 -11.53 1.61 9.85
N ALA A 116 -11.29 2.56 10.75
CA ALA A 116 -12.35 3.29 11.43
C ALA A 116 -13.28 4.02 10.47
N ALA A 117 -12.73 4.69 9.45
CA ALA A 117 -13.52 5.38 8.44
C ALA A 117 -14.31 4.42 7.52
N LEU A 118 -13.74 3.26 7.15
CA LEU A 118 -14.47 2.21 6.42
C LEU A 118 -15.66 1.69 7.24
N ARG A 119 -15.45 1.44 8.54
CA ARG A 119 -16.52 0.99 9.46
C ARG A 119 -17.62 2.04 9.65
N ALA A 120 -17.27 3.32 9.53
CA ALA A 120 -18.22 4.43 9.56
C ALA A 120 -19.03 4.55 8.26
N GLY A 121 -18.79 3.68 7.26
CA GLY A 121 -19.55 3.60 6.02
C GLY A 121 -18.93 4.31 4.82
N SER A 122 -17.67 4.76 4.92
CA SER A 122 -16.96 5.33 3.78
C SER A 122 -16.63 4.24 2.77
N PRO A 123 -17.01 4.36 1.48
CA PRO A 123 -16.73 3.33 0.47
C PRO A 123 -15.26 3.28 0.07
N VAL A 124 -14.57 4.43 0.10
CA VAL A 124 -13.15 4.59 -0.20
C VAL A 124 -12.51 5.51 0.83
N VAL A 125 -11.38 5.10 1.37
CA VAL A 125 -10.63 5.85 2.39
C VAL A 125 -9.16 5.94 1.98
N MET A 126 -8.64 7.17 1.99
CA MET A 126 -7.25 7.45 1.64
C MET A 126 -6.56 8.27 2.73
N PRO A 127 -5.45 7.79 3.30
CA PRO A 127 -4.64 8.61 4.19
C PRO A 127 -3.85 9.65 3.38
N VAL A 128 -3.75 10.86 3.91
CA VAL A 128 -3.08 11.96 3.22
C VAL A 128 -2.24 12.80 4.17
N MET A 129 -1.16 13.38 3.63
CA MET A 129 -0.35 14.39 4.27
C MET A 129 -0.45 15.72 3.55
N SER A 130 -0.34 16.82 4.28
CA SER A 130 -0.18 18.15 3.69
C SER A 130 1.17 18.23 2.95
N VAL A 131 1.17 18.89 1.79
CA VAL A 131 2.41 19.16 1.05
C VAL A 131 3.12 20.36 1.69
N THR A 132 4.33 20.14 2.18
CA THR A 132 5.14 21.17 2.87
C THR A 132 6.08 21.90 1.93
N ASP A 133 6.53 21.25 0.85
CA ASP A 133 7.46 21.81 -0.12
C ASP A 133 6.77 22.74 -1.12
N SER A 134 7.57 23.61 -1.75
CA SER A 134 7.09 24.45 -2.84
C SER A 134 6.94 23.64 -4.11
N VAL A 135 5.71 23.53 -4.63
CA VAL A 135 5.39 22.77 -5.86
C VAL A 135 5.30 23.71 -7.06
N LYS A 136 5.97 23.35 -8.14
CA LYS A 136 6.01 24.09 -9.41
C LYS A 136 5.42 23.23 -10.52
N ALA A 137 4.57 23.85 -11.36
CA ALA A 137 4.23 23.26 -12.64
C ALA A 137 5.33 23.59 -13.65
N VAL A 138 5.67 22.62 -14.50
CA VAL A 138 6.66 22.76 -15.57
C VAL A 138 6.02 22.38 -16.91
N ASP A 139 6.55 22.93 -17.99
CA ASP A 139 6.19 22.54 -19.37
C ASP A 139 7.00 21.30 -19.81
N ALA A 140 6.74 20.83 -21.04
CA ALA A 140 7.44 19.70 -21.63
C ALA A 140 8.96 19.94 -21.82
N GLY A 141 9.39 21.19 -21.85
CA GLY A 141 10.82 21.60 -21.94
C GLY A 141 11.49 21.72 -20.56
N GLY A 142 10.77 21.47 -19.47
CA GLY A 142 11.29 21.58 -18.11
C GLY A 142 11.29 23.01 -17.53
N SER A 143 10.71 24.00 -18.23
CA SER A 143 10.63 25.38 -17.75
C SER A 143 9.51 25.54 -16.74
N VAL A 144 9.77 26.24 -15.63
CA VAL A 144 8.76 26.53 -14.61
C VAL A 144 7.71 27.48 -15.18
N THR A 145 6.45 27.06 -15.19
CA THR A 145 5.33 27.83 -15.73
C THR A 145 4.50 28.52 -14.63
N ARG A 146 4.37 27.91 -13.45
CA ARG A 146 3.64 28.50 -12.32
C ARG A 146 3.98 27.83 -10.98
N THR A 147 3.68 28.52 -9.89
CA THR A 147 3.65 27.92 -8.54
C THR A 147 2.25 27.38 -8.27
N LEU A 148 2.16 26.14 -7.79
CA LEU A 148 0.92 25.58 -7.31
C LEU A 148 0.69 25.94 -5.84
N ASP A 149 -0.56 26.24 -5.50
CA ASP A 149 -0.93 26.48 -4.09
C ASP A 149 -0.93 25.14 -3.33
N ARG A 150 0.11 24.91 -2.54
CA ARG A 150 0.27 23.68 -1.77
C ARG A 150 -0.81 23.46 -0.72
N SER A 151 -1.51 24.51 -0.28
CA SER A 151 -2.61 24.37 0.69
C SER A 151 -3.75 23.51 0.15
N THR A 152 -3.91 23.45 -1.17
CA THR A 152 -4.91 22.64 -1.87
C THR A 152 -4.41 21.24 -2.24
N LEU A 153 -3.13 20.96 -2.05
CA LEU A 153 -2.52 19.68 -2.42
C LEU A 153 -2.41 18.74 -1.23
N ARG A 154 -2.53 17.45 -1.50
CA ARG A 154 -2.33 16.37 -0.54
C ARG A 154 -1.44 15.30 -1.15
N ALA A 155 -0.48 14.80 -0.37
CA ALA A 155 0.29 13.60 -0.70
C ALA A 155 -0.45 12.38 -0.19
N VAL A 156 -0.89 11.51 -1.10
CA VAL A 156 -1.64 10.29 -0.76
C VAL A 156 -0.71 9.21 -0.25
N GLN A 157 -1.16 8.48 0.76
CA GLN A 157 -0.39 7.42 1.39
C GLN A 157 -1.10 6.06 1.33
N TYR A 158 -0.50 5.05 1.93
CA TYR A 158 -1.02 3.70 2.13
C TYR A 158 -0.94 3.31 3.62
N PRO A 159 -1.81 2.36 4.07
CA PRO A 159 -2.76 1.58 3.28
C PRO A 159 -3.96 2.41 2.80
N ARG A 160 -4.48 2.10 1.60
CA ARG A 160 -5.75 2.61 1.10
C ARG A 160 -6.87 1.63 1.47
N GLY A 161 -8.03 2.14 1.82
CA GLY A 161 -9.18 1.33 2.23
C GLY A 161 -10.33 1.39 1.23
N PHE A 162 -10.96 0.25 0.99
CA PHE A 162 -12.10 0.13 0.07
C PHE A 162 -13.19 -0.78 0.66
N ALA A 163 -14.46 -0.45 0.39
CA ALA A 163 -15.48 -1.48 0.36
C ALA A 163 -15.15 -2.47 -0.77
N VAL A 164 -15.26 -3.77 -0.53
CA VAL A 164 -14.92 -4.80 -1.54
C VAL A 164 -15.75 -4.63 -2.80
N GLU A 165 -17.03 -4.35 -2.65
CA GLU A 165 -17.94 -4.08 -3.77
C GLU A 165 -17.45 -2.90 -4.62
N GLU A 166 -16.98 -1.83 -3.99
CA GLU A 166 -16.49 -0.64 -4.68
C GLU A 166 -15.20 -0.91 -5.44
N LEU A 167 -14.22 -1.58 -4.83
CA LEU A 167 -12.99 -1.96 -5.52
C LEU A 167 -13.28 -2.90 -6.70
N SER A 168 -14.21 -3.85 -6.53
CA SER A 168 -14.63 -4.76 -7.61
C SER A 168 -15.26 -4.00 -8.77
N ARG A 169 -16.09 -2.99 -8.48
CA ARG A 169 -16.71 -2.12 -9.48
C ARG A 169 -15.68 -1.31 -10.26
N LEU A 170 -14.71 -0.72 -9.58
CA LEU A 170 -13.61 0.04 -10.20
C LEU A 170 -12.77 -0.85 -11.12
N LEU A 171 -12.40 -2.06 -10.65
CA LEU A 171 -11.64 -3.02 -11.45
C LEU A 171 -12.41 -3.49 -12.69
N ALA A 172 -13.71 -3.74 -12.57
CA ALA A 172 -14.54 -4.17 -13.69
C ALA A 172 -14.73 -3.05 -14.73
N GLY A 173 -14.82 -1.80 -14.29
CA GLY A 173 -15.03 -0.64 -15.15
C GLY A 173 -13.77 0.02 -15.68
N ARG A 174 -12.58 -0.55 -15.43
CA ARG A 174 -11.32 0.03 -15.88
C ARG A 174 -11.21 0.08 -17.41
N THR A 175 -10.59 1.13 -17.90
CA THR A 175 -10.40 1.36 -19.34
C THR A 175 -8.96 1.14 -19.80
N SER A 176 -8.04 0.87 -18.87
CA SER A 176 -6.60 0.69 -19.12
C SER A 176 -6.04 -0.38 -18.20
N ASP A 177 -4.94 -1.02 -18.62
CA ASP A 177 -4.12 -1.88 -17.77
C ASP A 177 -3.22 -1.10 -16.82
N ASP A 178 -2.97 0.20 -17.11
CA ASP A 178 -2.36 1.14 -16.18
C ASP A 178 -3.43 1.63 -15.20
N PHE A 179 -3.56 0.88 -14.10
CA PHE A 179 -4.61 1.05 -13.11
C PHE A 179 -4.06 1.67 -11.82
N ASP A 180 -4.56 2.84 -11.46
CA ASP A 180 -4.47 3.38 -10.10
C ASP A 180 -5.88 3.55 -9.52
N GLU A 181 -6.08 3.11 -8.30
CA GLU A 181 -7.38 3.14 -7.65
C GLU A 181 -7.92 4.57 -7.48
N LEU A 182 -7.03 5.55 -7.24
CA LEU A 182 -7.41 6.94 -7.06
C LEU A 182 -7.87 7.55 -8.39
N ASP A 183 -7.13 7.30 -9.47
CA ASP A 183 -7.48 7.80 -10.81
C ASP A 183 -8.84 7.22 -11.26
N GLU A 184 -9.09 5.95 -10.98
CA GLU A 184 -10.38 5.33 -11.27
C GLU A 184 -11.51 5.91 -10.40
N CYS A 185 -11.29 6.20 -9.12
CA CYS A 185 -12.26 6.89 -8.28
C CYS A 185 -12.59 8.28 -8.85
N LEU A 186 -11.59 9.05 -9.25
CA LEU A 186 -11.80 10.38 -9.85
C LEU A 186 -12.55 10.29 -11.17
N ARG A 187 -12.20 9.35 -12.04
CA ARG A 187 -12.85 9.11 -13.34
C ARG A 187 -14.33 8.73 -13.19
N THR A 188 -14.64 7.94 -12.16
CA THR A 188 -16.02 7.46 -11.92
C THR A 188 -16.84 8.35 -11.00
N GLY A 189 -16.26 9.42 -10.44
CA GLY A 189 -16.92 10.29 -9.48
C GLY A 189 -17.18 9.61 -8.12
N THR A 190 -16.41 8.56 -7.79
CA THR A 190 -16.54 7.86 -6.51
C THR A 190 -16.10 8.76 -5.37
N SER A 191 -16.91 8.83 -4.31
CA SER A 191 -16.58 9.61 -3.12
C SER A 191 -15.39 9.01 -2.37
N ILE A 192 -14.41 9.86 -2.07
CA ILE A 192 -13.20 9.48 -1.33
C ILE A 192 -13.21 10.21 0.00
N THR A 193 -13.12 9.46 1.10
CA THR A 193 -12.91 10.02 2.44
C THR A 193 -11.41 10.11 2.72
N LEU A 194 -10.95 11.29 3.09
CA LEU A 194 -9.57 11.52 3.49
C LEU A 194 -9.42 11.38 5.01
N VAL A 195 -8.36 10.72 5.44
CA VAL A 195 -7.96 10.63 6.85
C VAL A 195 -6.53 11.12 7.02
N ASP A 196 -6.17 11.52 8.25
CA ASP A 196 -4.81 11.98 8.53
C ASP A 196 -3.81 10.87 8.27
N GLY A 197 -2.79 11.19 7.50
CA GLY A 197 -1.66 10.35 7.20
C GLY A 197 -0.68 10.24 8.36
N ASP A 198 0.52 9.77 8.05
CA ASP A 198 1.59 9.60 9.02
C ASP A 198 2.95 9.85 8.35
N ALA A 199 3.84 10.57 9.04
CA ALA A 199 5.17 10.89 8.52
C ALA A 199 5.99 9.61 8.21
N ASP A 200 5.76 8.53 8.96
CA ASP A 200 6.45 7.25 8.78
C ASP A 200 5.96 6.46 7.56
N ALA A 201 4.80 6.82 7.00
CA ALA A 201 4.28 6.20 5.80
C ALA A 201 4.81 6.86 4.51
N PHE A 202 6.05 7.32 4.50
CA PHE A 202 6.71 7.85 3.30
C PHE A 202 7.09 6.74 2.31
N VAL A 203 7.32 7.11 1.06
CA VAL A 203 7.78 6.17 0.01
C VAL A 203 9.26 5.88 0.19
N VAL A 204 9.64 4.61 0.16
CA VAL A 204 11.02 4.13 0.19
C VAL A 204 11.39 3.58 -1.18
N GLU A 205 12.46 4.09 -1.77
CA GLU A 205 13.04 3.57 -3.02
C GLU A 205 14.33 2.80 -2.71
N LEU A 206 14.20 1.48 -2.59
CA LEU A 206 15.34 0.60 -2.42
C LEU A 206 16.04 0.39 -3.79
N SER A 207 17.34 0.48 -3.92
CA SER A 207 18.39 0.50 -2.89
C SER A 207 18.81 1.92 -2.43
N ARG A 208 18.26 2.98 -3.05
CA ARG A 208 18.69 4.37 -2.78
C ARG A 208 18.53 4.78 -1.33
N ASP A 209 17.41 4.43 -0.73
CA ASP A 209 17.02 4.92 0.60
C ASP A 209 17.38 3.94 1.74
N THR A 210 18.05 2.82 1.45
CA THR A 210 18.33 1.73 2.42
C THR A 210 18.98 2.27 3.69
N ALA A 211 20.12 2.97 3.58
CA ALA A 211 20.85 3.47 4.75
C ALA A 211 20.02 4.46 5.59
N PHE A 212 19.21 5.30 4.95
CA PHE A 212 18.33 6.24 5.65
C PHE A 212 17.24 5.51 6.42
N VAL A 213 16.59 4.53 5.80
CA VAL A 213 15.53 3.74 6.45
C VAL A 213 16.08 2.90 7.59
N GLU A 214 17.25 2.29 7.44
CA GLU A 214 17.93 1.53 8.50
C GLU A 214 18.29 2.42 9.70
N ALA A 215 18.73 3.65 9.45
CA ALA A 215 18.98 4.61 10.53
C ALA A 215 17.69 4.96 11.31
N ILE A 216 16.56 5.16 10.61
CA ILE A 216 15.26 5.38 11.26
C ILE A 216 14.86 4.18 12.12
N ILE A 217 14.99 2.98 11.58
CA ILE A 217 14.67 1.74 12.32
C ILE A 217 15.55 1.63 13.57
N ALA A 218 16.86 1.82 13.44
CA ALA A 218 17.79 1.75 14.56
C ALA A 218 17.46 2.76 15.68
N CYS A 219 17.11 4.01 15.33
CA CYS A 219 16.70 5.01 16.30
C CYS A 219 15.45 4.59 17.11
N ARG A 220 14.50 3.87 16.49
CA ARG A 220 13.30 3.39 17.19
C ARG A 220 13.58 2.28 18.20
N TYR A 221 14.59 1.46 17.96
CA TYR A 221 15.00 0.40 18.88
C TYR A 221 15.85 0.91 20.05
N THR A 222 16.54 2.06 19.88
CA THR A 222 17.40 2.64 20.90
C THR A 222 16.69 3.60 21.85
N ASP A 223 15.48 4.05 21.53
CA ASP A 223 14.67 4.95 22.36
C ASP A 223 13.39 4.22 22.85
N PRO A 224 13.47 3.34 23.87
CA PRO A 224 12.29 2.85 24.54
C PRO A 224 11.75 4.01 25.39
N HIS A 225 10.94 4.87 24.78
CA HIS A 225 10.23 5.92 25.54
C HIS A 225 9.41 5.21 26.63
N PRO A 226 9.70 5.39 27.92
CA PRO A 226 8.86 4.84 28.97
C PRO A 226 7.49 5.50 28.80
N ALA A 227 6.45 4.67 28.71
CA ALA A 227 5.07 5.14 28.77
C ALA A 227 4.97 6.09 29.97
N GLY A 228 4.86 7.37 29.67
CA GLY A 228 4.69 8.42 30.66
C GLY A 228 3.40 8.17 31.44
N GLY A 229 3.53 8.18 32.77
CA GLY A 229 2.44 8.08 33.71
C GLY A 229 1.45 9.23 33.64
#